data_97fb976fd625839ca625dc5f1ea7bb8d
#
_entry.id   97fb976fd625839ca625dc5f1ea7bb8d
#
_cell.length_a   1.000
_cell.length_b   1.000
_cell.length_c   1.000
_cell.angle_alpha   90.00
_cell.angle_beta   90.00
_cell.angle_gamma   90.00
#
_symmetry.space_group_name_H-M   'P 1'
#
loop_
_entity.id
_entity.type
_entity.pdbx_description
1 polymer ?
#
loop_
_entity_poly.entity_id
_entity_poly.type
_entity_poly.pdbx_seq_one_letter_code
_entity_poly.pdbx_strand_id
1 'polypeptide(L)'
;MIDEQSQTSRFSFYFLDEGEMYIKEFVGLCNFLYPESNKIEELKGNVHYCSNSIIFEPDLHDYSIVKFHFKYFQNRPKIQNITDKEMFNFTINKIICIKPPPIYESYKIFNLTSEIYLNFEFEKLESVAEVVFELIDKYNYKQNNFEFDSIDYLGTLYSFQFDYSLFKKQNEKCLIKKELIVKQLIPLIEIPGMLMMTNERIYFQPVFDFYSKKITTIRINRITKYYKRKIAEGNKGLEICAFSKKGKQKNIFLTFENEYSRNIIYELIKNNVNKDVETNFSLEKYTQLWIEGGISNFEYLTILNSAAERTKNNLSQYPVFPWVLSNYYSENLDLTDINNYRDLSKPIGALNPTRLKSLLERYKEMPEPKYLYGTHYSNPSYVIGYLVREKPEYMLKLQSGKLDKPDRIYFSVQKDWDNCNTVSFNELIPEFYEENIEFLCNFKNIKFENNSKNENIENVILPRWALNPKDFLDKMRNALESDYVNDNLNLWIDLIFGYKQRGEEAIKNFNCKFCYFLFL
;
A
#
# COMPACT_ATOMS: atom_id res chain seq x y z
N MET A 1 29.82 -5.69 -29.76
CA MET A 1 29.14 -6.00 -28.50
C MET A 1 28.65 -4.67 -27.97
N ILE A 2 27.45 -4.31 -28.32
CA ILE A 2 26.76 -3.11 -27.83
C ILE A 2 26.03 -3.60 -26.58
N ASP A 3 26.47 -3.12 -25.42
CA ASP A 3 25.75 -3.35 -24.14
C ASP A 3 24.35 -2.72 -24.25
N GLU A 4 23.36 -3.56 -24.45
CA GLU A 4 21.97 -3.23 -24.17
C GLU A 4 21.79 -3.12 -22.65
N GLN A 5 22.20 -1.99 -22.06
CA GLN A 5 21.64 -1.55 -20.81
C GLN A 5 20.18 -1.17 -21.11
N SER A 6 19.26 -2.09 -20.84
CA SER A 6 17.85 -1.78 -20.78
C SER A 6 17.69 -0.69 -19.71
N GLN A 7 17.52 0.55 -20.16
CA GLN A 7 17.12 1.67 -19.28
C GLN A 7 15.81 1.27 -18.60
N THR A 8 15.89 0.89 -17.33
CA THR A 8 14.70 0.65 -16.52
C THR A 8 14.10 2.01 -16.19
N SER A 9 12.89 2.28 -16.65
CA SER A 9 12.14 3.49 -16.32
C SER A 9 12.17 3.75 -14.80
N ARG A 10 12.39 5.00 -14.42
CA ARG A 10 12.41 5.49 -13.03
C ARG A 10 11.01 5.93 -12.58
N PHE A 11 10.06 6.01 -13.50
CA PHE A 11 8.66 6.32 -13.18
C PHE A 11 8.07 5.24 -12.27
N SER A 12 7.18 5.66 -11.36
CA SER A 12 6.45 4.77 -10.46
C SER A 12 5.00 5.21 -10.33
N PHE A 13 4.07 4.26 -10.29
CA PHE A 13 2.66 4.55 -10.01
C PHE A 13 2.43 5.19 -8.64
N TYR A 14 3.41 5.11 -7.73
CA TYR A 14 3.37 5.85 -6.46
C TYR A 14 3.50 7.37 -6.63
N PHE A 15 3.95 7.86 -7.79
CA PHE A 15 4.02 9.30 -8.11
C PHE A 15 2.66 9.90 -8.51
N LEU A 16 1.68 9.06 -8.82
CA LEU A 16 0.33 9.48 -9.15
C LEU A 16 -0.42 9.92 -7.89
N ASP A 17 -1.32 10.89 -8.00
CA ASP A 17 -2.19 11.29 -6.91
C ASP A 17 -3.25 10.22 -6.62
N GLU A 18 -3.99 10.34 -5.53
CA GLU A 18 -5.10 9.43 -5.22
C GLU A 18 -6.17 9.51 -6.32
N GLY A 19 -6.56 8.34 -6.84
CA GLY A 19 -7.50 8.24 -7.95
C GLY A 19 -6.99 8.77 -9.30
N GLU A 20 -5.72 9.15 -9.40
CA GLU A 20 -5.08 9.46 -10.67
C GLU A 20 -4.69 8.18 -11.40
N MET A 21 -4.93 8.14 -12.72
CA MET A 21 -4.61 7.01 -13.58
C MET A 21 -3.50 7.36 -14.55
N TYR A 22 -2.64 6.39 -14.79
CA TYR A 22 -1.72 6.41 -15.91
C TYR A 22 -2.49 6.17 -17.22
N ILE A 23 -2.10 6.83 -18.29
CA ILE A 23 -2.76 6.69 -19.59
C ILE A 23 -1.78 6.13 -20.63
N LYS A 24 -0.74 6.88 -20.98
CA LYS A 24 0.21 6.51 -22.04
C LYS A 24 1.54 7.23 -21.83
N GLU A 25 2.61 6.73 -22.44
CA GLU A 25 3.90 7.42 -22.49
C GLU A 25 4.31 7.69 -23.93
N PHE A 26 5.14 8.72 -24.08
CA PHE A 26 5.74 9.11 -25.34
C PHE A 26 7.19 9.50 -25.10
N VAL A 27 8.07 9.24 -26.05
CA VAL A 27 9.43 9.75 -26.03
C VAL A 27 9.46 11.15 -26.63
N GLY A 28 10.07 12.10 -25.92
CA GLY A 28 10.09 13.48 -26.38
C GLY A 28 11.16 14.35 -25.75
N LEU A 29 11.20 15.59 -26.21
CA LEU A 29 12.03 16.67 -25.67
C LEU A 29 11.13 17.60 -24.84
N CYS A 30 11.60 17.96 -23.65
CA CYS A 30 10.94 18.95 -22.79
C CYS A 30 11.89 20.13 -22.58
N ASN A 31 11.43 21.32 -22.96
CA ASN A 31 12.17 22.56 -22.78
C ASN A 31 11.43 23.45 -21.78
N PHE A 32 12.08 23.82 -20.69
CA PHE A 32 11.50 24.64 -19.62
C PHE A 32 12.57 25.17 -18.66
N LEU A 33 12.19 26.16 -17.85
CA LEU A 33 13.01 26.62 -16.74
C LEU A 33 13.06 25.51 -15.66
N TYR A 34 14.18 24.77 -15.61
CA TYR A 34 14.33 23.68 -14.65
C TYR A 34 14.55 24.23 -13.24
N PRO A 35 13.65 23.93 -12.27
CA PRO A 35 13.64 24.66 -10.99
C PRO A 35 14.86 24.44 -10.11
N GLU A 36 15.50 23.26 -10.20
CA GLU A 36 16.65 22.92 -9.34
C GLU A 36 17.95 23.57 -9.84
N SER A 37 18.14 23.76 -11.14
CA SER A 37 19.30 24.45 -11.74
C SER A 37 19.05 25.94 -11.96
N ASN A 38 17.80 26.38 -11.97
CA ASN A 38 17.33 27.71 -12.35
C ASN A 38 17.84 28.14 -13.75
N LYS A 39 17.89 27.18 -14.70
CA LYS A 39 18.26 27.38 -16.09
C LYS A 39 17.20 26.82 -17.02
N ILE A 40 17.11 27.40 -18.21
CA ILE A 40 16.33 26.79 -19.29
C ILE A 40 17.10 25.57 -19.79
N GLU A 41 16.47 24.40 -19.67
CA GLU A 41 17.05 23.12 -20.06
C GLU A 41 16.17 22.49 -21.15
N GLU A 42 16.79 21.96 -22.19
CA GLU A 42 16.15 21.07 -23.16
C GLU A 42 16.59 19.64 -22.87
N LEU A 43 15.69 18.84 -22.34
CA LEU A 43 15.96 17.49 -21.88
C LEU A 43 15.17 16.48 -22.70
N LYS A 44 15.85 15.40 -23.11
CA LYS A 44 15.20 14.22 -23.68
C LYS A 44 14.72 13.30 -22.56
N GLY A 45 13.58 12.63 -22.79
CA GLY A 45 13.06 11.69 -21.83
C GLY A 45 11.68 11.14 -22.18
N ASN A 46 11.05 10.46 -21.24
CA ASN A 46 9.71 9.93 -21.36
C ASN A 46 8.69 10.93 -20.80
N VAL A 47 7.63 11.17 -21.55
CA VAL A 47 6.49 11.98 -21.15
C VAL A 47 5.32 11.06 -20.85
N HIS A 48 4.97 10.94 -19.56
CA HIS A 48 3.87 10.10 -19.09
C HIS A 48 2.61 10.95 -18.96
N TYR A 49 1.59 10.60 -19.71
CA TYR A 49 0.27 11.21 -19.57
C TYR A 49 -0.57 10.46 -18.56
N CYS A 50 -1.12 11.22 -17.62
CA CYS A 50 -1.96 10.75 -16.53
C CYS A 50 -3.27 11.53 -16.50
N SER A 51 -4.29 11.00 -15.82
CA SER A 51 -5.62 11.65 -15.82
C SER A 51 -5.64 13.04 -15.18
N ASN A 52 -4.66 13.38 -14.35
CA ASN A 52 -4.61 14.66 -13.63
C ASN A 52 -3.31 15.45 -13.88
N SER A 53 -2.33 14.86 -14.57
CA SER A 53 -1.01 15.46 -14.76
C SER A 53 -0.29 14.95 -15.99
N ILE A 54 0.74 15.69 -16.40
CA ILE A 54 1.82 15.23 -17.26
C ILE A 54 3.05 15.04 -16.38
N ILE A 55 3.72 13.89 -16.49
CA ILE A 55 4.95 13.61 -15.75
C ILE A 55 6.08 13.42 -16.75
N PHE A 56 7.13 14.22 -16.63
CA PHE A 56 8.32 14.13 -17.45
C PHE A 56 9.43 13.42 -16.70
N GLU A 57 9.94 12.34 -17.27
CA GLU A 57 11.07 11.54 -16.78
C GLU A 57 12.28 11.79 -17.68
N PRO A 58 13.25 12.64 -17.28
CA PRO A 58 14.48 12.86 -18.07
C PRO A 58 15.31 11.59 -18.19
N ASP A 59 15.95 11.37 -19.37
CA ASP A 59 16.90 10.28 -19.57
C ASP A 59 18.14 10.40 -18.68
N LEU A 60 18.52 11.65 -18.36
CA LEU A 60 19.65 11.94 -17.49
C LEU A 60 19.28 11.72 -16.02
N HIS A 61 19.98 10.80 -15.35
CA HIS A 61 19.71 10.40 -13.98
C HIS A 61 19.92 11.49 -12.93
N ASP A 62 20.73 12.48 -13.22
CA ASP A 62 21.01 13.61 -12.30
C ASP A 62 19.80 14.55 -12.16
N TYR A 63 18.87 14.50 -13.11
CA TYR A 63 17.67 15.32 -13.07
C TYR A 63 16.51 14.60 -12.38
N SER A 64 15.75 15.38 -11.59
CA SER A 64 14.51 14.92 -10.97
C SER A 64 13.44 14.63 -12.03
N ILE A 65 12.54 13.70 -11.72
CA ILE A 65 11.27 13.56 -12.44
C ILE A 65 10.41 14.78 -12.15
N VAL A 66 9.73 15.32 -13.15
CA VAL A 66 8.95 16.55 -13.02
C VAL A 66 7.48 16.28 -13.29
N LYS A 67 6.61 16.66 -12.35
CA LYS A 67 5.16 16.52 -12.46
C LYS A 67 4.50 17.88 -12.69
N PHE A 68 3.78 18.00 -13.81
CA PHE A 68 2.98 19.13 -14.23
C PHE A 68 1.50 18.80 -13.99
N HIS A 69 0.97 19.16 -12.83
CA HIS A 69 -0.41 18.86 -12.47
C HIS A 69 -1.37 19.88 -13.11
N PHE A 70 -2.45 19.41 -13.74
CA PHE A 70 -3.40 20.25 -14.50
C PHE A 70 -4.00 21.40 -13.69
N LYS A 71 -4.20 21.24 -12.37
CA LYS A 71 -4.69 22.32 -11.49
C LYS A 71 -3.79 23.55 -11.43
N TYR A 72 -2.53 23.44 -11.88
CA TYR A 72 -1.57 24.53 -11.86
C TYR A 72 -1.37 25.17 -13.24
N PHE A 73 -2.07 24.69 -14.26
CA PHE A 73 -2.03 25.28 -15.60
C PHE A 73 -2.70 26.65 -15.56
N GLN A 74 -2.04 27.63 -16.18
CA GLN A 74 -2.54 29.02 -16.26
C GLN A 74 -3.37 29.25 -17.54
N ASN A 75 -3.14 28.44 -18.55
CA ASN A 75 -3.82 28.48 -19.83
C ASN A 75 -4.07 27.07 -20.36
N ARG A 76 -5.02 26.96 -21.29
CA ARG A 76 -5.18 25.72 -22.07
C ARG A 76 -3.96 25.52 -22.95
N PRO A 77 -3.34 24.32 -22.98
CA PRO A 77 -2.23 24.04 -23.87
C PRO A 77 -2.58 24.29 -25.33
N LYS A 78 -1.57 24.60 -26.13
CA LYS A 78 -1.74 24.89 -27.57
C LYS A 78 -0.52 24.39 -28.35
N ILE A 79 -0.71 24.19 -29.65
CA ILE A 79 0.37 23.92 -30.59
C ILE A 79 0.89 25.25 -31.11
N GLN A 80 2.19 25.46 -31.06
CA GLN A 80 2.86 26.67 -31.55
C GLN A 80 4.07 26.30 -32.40
N ASN A 81 4.31 27.06 -33.46
CA ASN A 81 5.55 26.99 -34.24
C ASN A 81 6.62 27.89 -33.59
N ILE A 82 7.70 27.27 -33.13
CA ILE A 82 8.86 27.95 -32.54
C ILE A 82 10.11 27.46 -33.28
N THR A 83 10.86 28.41 -33.83
CA THR A 83 12.09 28.08 -34.59
C THR A 83 11.92 26.96 -35.60
N ASP A 84 10.87 27.06 -36.44
CA ASP A 84 10.50 26.08 -37.48
C ASP A 84 10.14 24.67 -37.00
N LYS A 85 9.86 24.49 -35.69
CA LYS A 85 9.35 23.25 -35.08
C LYS A 85 8.00 23.50 -34.45
N GLU A 86 7.07 22.60 -34.72
CA GLU A 86 5.81 22.57 -33.96
C GLU A 86 6.06 22.02 -32.56
N MET A 87 5.59 22.74 -31.55
CA MET A 87 5.73 22.37 -30.14
C MET A 87 4.39 22.48 -29.42
N PHE A 88 4.15 21.55 -28.50
CA PHE A 88 3.04 21.61 -27.56
C PHE A 88 3.44 22.49 -26.38
N ASN A 89 2.69 23.58 -26.14
CA ASN A 89 3.04 24.60 -25.17
C ASN A 89 1.93 24.82 -24.14
N PHE A 90 2.33 25.00 -22.88
CA PHE A 90 1.47 25.45 -21.79
C PHE A 90 2.26 26.23 -20.73
N THR A 91 1.55 27.10 -19.99
CA THR A 91 2.14 27.85 -18.88
C THR A 91 1.64 27.26 -17.56
N ILE A 92 2.55 27.11 -16.61
CA ILE A 92 2.27 26.55 -15.28
C ILE A 92 2.81 27.48 -14.20
N ASN A 93 2.14 27.57 -13.04
CA ASN A 93 2.58 28.38 -11.91
C ASN A 93 3.18 27.58 -10.76
N LYS A 94 3.20 26.25 -10.88
CA LYS A 94 3.79 25.38 -9.87
C LYS A 94 4.31 24.09 -10.48
N ILE A 95 5.55 23.75 -10.17
CA ILE A 95 6.23 22.54 -10.64
C ILE A 95 6.58 21.66 -9.45
N ILE A 96 6.36 20.35 -9.57
CA ILE A 96 6.68 19.34 -8.55
C ILE A 96 7.86 18.52 -9.05
N CYS A 97 8.97 18.53 -8.33
CA CYS A 97 10.16 17.73 -8.61
C CYS A 97 10.20 16.52 -7.68
N ILE A 98 10.40 15.33 -8.25
CA ILE A 98 10.38 14.04 -7.58
C ILE A 98 11.75 13.38 -7.78
N LYS A 99 12.45 13.07 -6.69
CA LYS A 99 13.64 12.24 -6.75
C LYS A 99 13.20 10.77 -6.82
N PRO A 100 13.54 10.06 -7.89
CA PRO A 100 13.20 8.64 -7.99
C PRO A 100 14.11 7.77 -7.11
N PRO A 101 13.72 6.51 -6.84
CA PRO A 101 14.63 5.55 -6.23
C PRO A 101 16.00 5.50 -6.92
N PRO A 102 17.10 5.33 -6.18
CA PRO A 102 17.17 4.95 -4.76
C PRO A 102 17.10 6.11 -3.75
N ILE A 103 16.81 7.34 -4.18
CA ILE A 103 16.73 8.50 -3.30
C ILE A 103 15.27 8.69 -2.88
N TYR A 104 15.00 8.63 -1.58
CA TYR A 104 13.68 8.86 -1.00
C TYR A 104 13.71 10.11 -0.13
N GLU A 105 13.04 11.16 -0.59
CA GLU A 105 12.86 12.41 0.12
C GLU A 105 11.48 13.00 -0.21
N SER A 106 11.01 13.97 0.58
CA SER A 106 9.78 14.71 0.27
C SER A 106 9.90 15.40 -1.09
N TYR A 107 8.81 15.41 -1.87
CA TYR A 107 8.77 16.09 -3.16
C TYR A 107 9.00 17.59 -2.98
N LYS A 108 9.80 18.18 -3.85
CA LYS A 108 10.04 19.61 -3.86
C LYS A 108 9.02 20.32 -4.72
N ILE A 109 8.36 21.32 -4.17
CA ILE A 109 7.34 22.11 -4.85
C ILE A 109 7.90 23.52 -5.07
N PHE A 110 8.02 23.90 -6.34
CA PHE A 110 8.51 25.20 -6.75
C PHE A 110 7.34 26.07 -7.24
N ASN A 111 7.12 27.20 -6.57
CA ASN A 111 6.14 28.22 -6.98
C ASN A 111 6.84 29.18 -7.96
N LEU A 112 6.76 28.89 -9.23
CA LEU A 112 7.31 29.71 -10.30
C LEU A 112 6.44 29.61 -11.55
N THR A 113 6.27 30.70 -12.26
CA THR A 113 5.62 30.70 -13.55
C THR A 113 6.64 30.31 -14.62
N SER A 114 6.36 29.23 -15.34
CA SER A 114 7.21 28.73 -16.41
C SER A 114 6.38 28.34 -17.61
N GLU A 115 6.89 28.63 -18.80
CA GLU A 115 6.40 28.08 -20.06
C GLU A 115 7.10 26.75 -20.30
N ILE A 116 6.29 25.75 -20.64
CA ILE A 116 6.73 24.37 -20.91
C ILE A 116 6.49 24.10 -22.38
N TYR A 117 7.52 23.59 -23.06
CA TYR A 117 7.47 23.20 -24.45
C TYR A 117 7.81 21.72 -24.59
N LEU A 118 6.89 20.94 -25.18
CA LEU A 118 7.06 19.52 -25.46
C LEU A 118 7.10 19.28 -26.96
N ASN A 119 8.05 18.47 -27.39
CA ASN A 119 8.13 17.94 -28.76
C ASN A 119 8.26 16.41 -28.69
N PHE A 120 7.64 15.69 -29.62
CA PHE A 120 7.58 14.23 -29.63
C PHE A 120 8.32 13.67 -30.85
N GLU A 121 9.15 12.63 -30.65
CA GLU A 121 10.04 12.14 -31.71
C GLU A 121 9.32 11.25 -32.74
N PHE A 122 8.30 10.50 -32.31
CA PHE A 122 7.71 9.42 -33.14
C PHE A 122 6.20 9.54 -33.34
N GLU A 123 5.58 10.58 -32.82
CA GLU A 123 4.13 10.76 -32.84
C GLU A 123 3.75 12.09 -33.47
N LYS A 124 2.60 12.13 -34.16
CA LYS A 124 2.06 13.40 -34.67
C LYS A 124 1.59 14.25 -33.50
N LEU A 125 2.04 15.49 -33.47
CA LEU A 125 1.78 16.42 -32.37
C LEU A 125 0.26 16.65 -32.15
N GLU A 126 -0.53 16.70 -33.24
CA GLU A 126 -1.98 16.89 -33.16
C GLU A 126 -2.65 15.73 -32.41
N SER A 127 -2.29 14.47 -32.71
CA SER A 127 -2.87 13.30 -32.06
C SER A 127 -2.52 13.22 -30.58
N VAL A 128 -1.31 13.65 -30.22
CA VAL A 128 -0.88 13.74 -28.82
C VAL A 128 -1.61 14.85 -28.09
N ALA A 129 -1.73 16.02 -28.73
CA ALA A 129 -2.43 17.18 -28.19
C ALA A 129 -3.93 16.90 -27.94
N GLU A 130 -4.61 16.21 -28.85
CA GLU A 130 -6.01 15.79 -28.68
C GLU A 130 -6.21 14.99 -27.40
N VAL A 131 -5.33 14.02 -27.13
CA VAL A 131 -5.38 13.23 -25.87
C VAL A 131 -5.25 14.13 -24.66
N VAL A 132 -4.32 15.09 -24.66
CA VAL A 132 -4.12 16.00 -23.52
C VAL A 132 -5.30 16.94 -23.34
N PHE A 133 -5.85 17.47 -24.44
CA PHE A 133 -7.05 18.32 -24.36
C PHE A 133 -8.23 17.57 -23.74
N GLU A 134 -8.46 16.34 -24.20
CA GLU A 134 -9.51 15.49 -23.64
C GLU A 134 -9.29 15.20 -22.14
N LEU A 135 -8.05 14.93 -21.72
CA LEU A 135 -7.72 14.70 -20.32
C LEU A 135 -7.97 15.94 -19.45
N ILE A 136 -7.60 17.13 -19.93
CA ILE A 136 -7.82 18.39 -19.21
C ILE A 136 -9.32 18.72 -19.14
N ASP A 137 -10.05 18.54 -20.22
CA ASP A 137 -11.51 18.79 -20.22
C ASP A 137 -12.23 17.85 -19.25
N LYS A 138 -11.82 16.57 -19.18
CA LYS A 138 -12.36 15.60 -18.21
C LYS A 138 -11.91 15.88 -16.78
N TYR A 139 -10.66 16.29 -16.58
CA TYR A 139 -10.20 16.74 -15.26
C TYR A 139 -11.05 17.89 -14.73
N ASN A 140 -11.33 18.89 -15.57
CA ASN A 140 -12.18 20.03 -15.21
C ASN A 140 -13.63 19.61 -14.96
N TYR A 141 -14.17 18.66 -15.75
CA TYR A 141 -15.51 18.09 -15.54
C TYR A 141 -15.61 17.36 -14.20
N LYS A 142 -14.61 16.54 -13.84
CA LYS A 142 -14.55 15.80 -12.56
C LYS A 142 -14.51 16.73 -11.34
N GLN A 143 -13.85 17.89 -11.44
CA GLN A 143 -13.85 18.88 -10.34
C GLN A 143 -15.25 19.43 -10.05
N ASN A 144 -16.15 19.41 -11.03
CA ASN A 144 -17.51 19.93 -10.93
C ASN A 144 -18.58 18.85 -10.69
N ASN A 145 -18.26 17.55 -10.84
CA ASN A 145 -19.20 16.42 -10.75
C ASN A 145 -18.58 15.24 -10.02
N PHE A 146 -19.23 14.76 -8.96
CA PHE A 146 -18.72 13.67 -8.09
C PHE A 146 -18.83 12.27 -8.68
N GLU A 147 -19.59 12.04 -9.75
CA GLU A 147 -19.78 10.72 -10.38
C GLU A 147 -18.92 10.61 -11.66
N PHE A 148 -17.71 10.12 -11.51
CA PHE A 148 -16.85 9.77 -12.64
C PHE A 148 -16.30 8.36 -12.45
N ASP A 149 -16.78 7.40 -13.25
CA ASP A 149 -16.19 6.06 -13.30
C ASP A 149 -14.96 6.05 -14.22
N SER A 150 -13.82 5.78 -13.61
CA SER A 150 -12.54 5.73 -14.29
C SER A 150 -12.42 4.57 -15.29
N ILE A 151 -13.23 3.51 -15.14
CA ILE A 151 -13.22 2.33 -16.02
C ILE A 151 -13.96 2.64 -17.32
N ASP A 152 -15.10 3.29 -17.26
CA ASP A 152 -15.85 3.73 -18.45
C ASP A 152 -15.02 4.65 -19.33
N TYR A 153 -14.20 5.49 -18.71
CA TYR A 153 -13.29 6.37 -19.44
C TYR A 153 -12.20 5.63 -20.20
N LEU A 154 -11.56 4.67 -19.56
CA LEU A 154 -10.56 3.83 -20.24
C LEU A 154 -11.19 3.02 -21.37
N GLY A 155 -12.43 2.57 -21.22
CA GLY A 155 -13.20 1.88 -22.25
C GLY A 155 -13.49 2.73 -23.50
N THR A 156 -13.54 4.06 -23.36
CA THR A 156 -13.68 4.98 -24.53
C THR A 156 -12.36 5.25 -25.24
N LEU A 157 -11.24 5.25 -24.52
CA LEU A 157 -9.90 5.49 -25.09
C LEU A 157 -9.27 4.23 -25.70
N TYR A 158 -9.65 3.05 -25.23
CA TYR A 158 -9.04 1.79 -25.65
C TYR A 158 -10.11 0.71 -25.85
N SER A 159 -10.14 0.08 -27.02
CA SER A 159 -10.86 -1.17 -27.22
C SER A 159 -10.06 -2.30 -26.54
N PHE A 160 -10.35 -2.56 -25.26
CA PHE A 160 -9.64 -3.60 -24.52
C PHE A 160 -10.08 -4.98 -24.98
N GLN A 161 -9.15 -5.73 -25.57
CA GLN A 161 -9.29 -7.14 -25.83
C GLN A 161 -8.10 -7.87 -25.21
N PHE A 162 -8.38 -9.02 -24.61
CA PHE A 162 -7.32 -9.88 -24.11
C PHE A 162 -6.50 -10.42 -25.28
N ASP A 163 -5.18 -10.30 -25.19
CA ASP A 163 -4.28 -10.85 -26.22
C ASP A 163 -4.06 -12.35 -26.00
N TYR A 164 -4.79 -13.16 -26.73
CA TYR A 164 -4.73 -14.63 -26.66
C TYR A 164 -3.37 -15.19 -27.12
N SER A 165 -2.54 -14.41 -27.84
CA SER A 165 -1.17 -14.83 -28.21
C SER A 165 -0.24 -14.96 -26.99
N LEU A 166 -0.61 -14.34 -25.86
CA LEU A 166 0.12 -14.42 -24.60
C LEU A 166 -0.05 -15.75 -23.86
N PHE A 167 -0.91 -16.66 -24.34
CA PHE A 167 -1.03 -18.00 -23.75
C PHE A 167 0.30 -18.74 -23.81
N LYS A 168 0.68 -19.36 -22.68
CA LYS A 168 1.96 -20.05 -22.56
C LYS A 168 2.00 -21.41 -23.25
N LYS A 169 0.85 -21.96 -23.60
CA LYS A 169 0.69 -23.21 -24.36
C LYS A 169 -0.47 -23.08 -25.35
N GLN A 170 -0.31 -23.65 -26.53
CA GLN A 170 -1.33 -23.62 -27.59
C GLN A 170 -2.59 -24.41 -27.25
N ASN A 171 -2.49 -25.40 -26.37
CA ASN A 171 -3.60 -26.31 -26.03
C ASN A 171 -4.37 -25.88 -24.78
N GLU A 172 -4.18 -24.67 -24.26
CA GLU A 172 -4.94 -24.17 -23.14
C GLU A 172 -6.40 -23.89 -23.53
N LYS A 173 -7.33 -24.41 -22.73
CA LYS A 173 -8.77 -24.21 -22.93
C LYS A 173 -9.30 -23.16 -21.97
N CYS A 174 -9.93 -22.11 -22.51
CA CYS A 174 -10.56 -21.09 -21.68
C CYS A 174 -11.71 -21.69 -20.84
N LEU A 175 -11.74 -21.39 -19.55
CA LEU A 175 -12.80 -21.78 -18.63
C LEU A 175 -13.89 -20.71 -18.52
N ILE A 176 -13.59 -19.48 -18.94
CA ILE A 176 -14.54 -18.37 -19.05
C ILE A 176 -14.73 -18.00 -20.53
N LYS A 177 -15.97 -17.67 -20.90
CA LYS A 177 -16.32 -17.38 -22.30
C LYS A 177 -15.81 -16.02 -22.78
N LYS A 178 -15.69 -15.07 -21.86
CA LYS A 178 -15.24 -13.70 -22.11
C LYS A 178 -14.32 -13.27 -20.95
N GLU A 179 -13.30 -12.49 -21.29
CA GLU A 179 -12.44 -11.86 -20.30
C GLU A 179 -13.24 -10.99 -19.31
N LEU A 180 -12.75 -10.91 -18.08
CA LEU A 180 -13.33 -10.06 -17.05
C LEU A 180 -12.42 -8.84 -16.84
N ILE A 181 -13.04 -7.67 -16.79
CA ILE A 181 -12.36 -6.45 -16.37
C ILE A 181 -12.21 -6.51 -14.86
N VAL A 182 -10.98 -6.39 -14.39
CA VAL A 182 -10.60 -6.43 -12.98
C VAL A 182 -9.50 -5.41 -12.71
N LYS A 183 -9.30 -5.07 -11.44
CA LYS A 183 -8.14 -4.29 -11.02
C LYS A 183 -7.25 -5.18 -10.15
N GLN A 184 -5.95 -5.18 -10.40
CA GLN A 184 -4.98 -5.72 -9.46
C GLN A 184 -4.72 -4.67 -8.39
N LEU A 185 -4.91 -5.04 -7.12
CA LEU A 185 -4.58 -4.19 -5.98
C LEU A 185 -3.16 -4.51 -5.51
N ILE A 186 -2.31 -3.50 -5.55
CA ILE A 186 -1.04 -3.42 -4.84
C ILE A 186 -1.25 -2.35 -3.77
N PRO A 187 -0.65 -2.43 -2.58
CA PRO A 187 -0.92 -1.41 -1.56
C PRO A 187 -0.89 0.02 -2.12
N LEU A 188 -2.02 0.74 -2.02
CA LEU A 188 -2.24 2.11 -2.51
C LEU A 188 -2.25 2.30 -4.04
N ILE A 189 -2.19 1.23 -4.83
CA ILE A 189 -2.22 1.29 -6.30
C ILE A 189 -3.24 0.30 -6.82
N GLU A 190 -4.09 0.75 -7.73
CA GLU A 190 -5.00 -0.08 -8.51
C GLU A 190 -4.52 -0.11 -9.97
N ILE A 191 -4.27 -1.30 -10.48
CA ILE A 191 -3.86 -1.52 -11.87
C ILE A 191 -5.03 -2.16 -12.61
N PRO A 192 -5.73 -1.43 -13.48
CA PRO A 192 -6.81 -2.01 -14.29
C PRO A 192 -6.24 -3.00 -15.29
N GLY A 193 -7.00 -4.06 -15.58
CA GLY A 193 -6.58 -5.09 -16.50
C GLY A 193 -7.67 -6.09 -16.80
N MET A 194 -7.33 -7.06 -17.63
CA MET A 194 -8.20 -8.15 -18.01
C MET A 194 -7.76 -9.47 -17.39
N LEU A 195 -8.72 -10.19 -16.87
CA LEU A 195 -8.55 -11.52 -16.32
C LEU A 195 -9.06 -12.56 -17.31
N MET A 196 -8.23 -13.54 -17.60
CA MET A 196 -8.59 -14.75 -18.34
C MET A 196 -8.18 -15.97 -17.52
N MET A 197 -9.04 -16.99 -17.48
CA MET A 197 -8.75 -18.25 -16.82
C MET A 197 -8.84 -19.41 -17.81
N THR A 198 -7.79 -20.22 -17.85
CA THR A 198 -7.73 -21.46 -18.61
C THR A 198 -7.72 -22.67 -17.68
N ASN A 199 -7.78 -23.88 -18.23
CA ASN A 199 -7.63 -25.12 -17.48
C ASN A 199 -6.24 -25.31 -16.82
N GLU A 200 -5.25 -24.48 -17.16
CA GLU A 200 -3.89 -24.54 -16.59
C GLU A 200 -3.46 -23.31 -15.81
N ARG A 201 -3.98 -22.13 -16.17
CA ARG A 201 -3.48 -20.84 -15.63
C ARG A 201 -4.57 -19.79 -15.48
N ILE A 202 -4.29 -18.89 -14.58
CA ILE A 202 -4.94 -17.58 -14.46
C ILE A 202 -3.99 -16.56 -15.06
N TYR A 203 -4.53 -15.71 -15.92
CA TYR A 203 -3.83 -14.66 -16.64
C TYR A 203 -4.41 -13.30 -16.24
N PHE A 204 -3.56 -12.38 -15.82
CA PHE A 204 -3.93 -10.98 -15.65
C PHE A 204 -3.08 -10.15 -16.61
N GLN A 205 -3.72 -9.51 -17.56
CA GLN A 205 -3.12 -8.60 -18.53
C GLN A 205 -3.46 -7.16 -18.10
N PRO A 206 -2.48 -6.36 -17.62
CA PRO A 206 -2.69 -4.95 -17.38
C PRO A 206 -3.12 -4.24 -18.66
N VAL A 207 -3.96 -3.22 -18.50
CA VAL A 207 -4.37 -2.35 -19.63
C VAL A 207 -3.17 -1.58 -20.19
N PHE A 208 -2.21 -1.23 -19.33
CA PHE A 208 -1.05 -0.43 -19.70
C PHE A 208 0.20 -1.29 -19.84
N ASP A 209 0.94 -1.10 -20.93
CA ASP A 209 2.18 -1.83 -21.25
C ASP A 209 3.42 -1.20 -20.56
N PHE A 210 3.22 -0.59 -19.40
CA PHE A 210 4.26 0.13 -18.65
C PHE A 210 5.32 -0.79 -18.03
N TYR A 211 4.93 -2.00 -17.62
CA TYR A 211 5.88 -2.94 -17.06
C TYR A 211 6.46 -3.86 -18.13
N SER A 212 7.75 -4.16 -18.05
CA SER A 212 8.44 -5.17 -18.87
C SER A 212 7.74 -6.56 -18.89
N LYS A 213 6.72 -6.76 -18.07
CA LYS A 213 5.87 -7.95 -18.05
C LYS A 213 4.50 -7.60 -18.61
N LYS A 214 4.29 -7.87 -19.86
CA LYS A 214 2.99 -7.75 -20.56
C LYS A 214 1.84 -8.53 -19.87
N ILE A 215 2.13 -9.52 -19.02
CA ILE A 215 1.12 -10.38 -18.42
C ILE A 215 1.60 -11.01 -17.11
N THR A 216 0.75 -11.03 -16.11
CA THR A 216 0.95 -11.81 -14.88
C THR A 216 0.26 -13.16 -15.04
N THR A 217 0.99 -14.26 -14.74
CA THR A 217 0.45 -15.62 -14.86
C THR A 217 0.61 -16.39 -13.56
N ILE A 218 -0.45 -17.12 -13.19
CA ILE A 218 -0.46 -18.06 -12.06
C ILE A 218 -0.85 -19.43 -12.59
N ARG A 219 -0.06 -20.46 -12.30
CA ARG A 219 -0.43 -21.85 -12.60
C ARG A 219 -1.40 -22.37 -11.55
N ILE A 220 -2.52 -22.95 -11.98
CA ILE A 220 -3.57 -23.45 -11.07
C ILE A 220 -3.01 -24.51 -10.12
N ASN A 221 -2.19 -25.44 -10.62
CA ASN A 221 -1.58 -26.50 -9.80
C ASN A 221 -0.47 -26.01 -8.83
N ARG A 222 -0.18 -24.71 -8.77
CA ARG A 222 0.75 -24.08 -7.82
C ARG A 222 0.06 -23.14 -6.85
N ILE A 223 -1.24 -22.99 -6.96
CA ILE A 223 -2.03 -22.24 -6.00
C ILE A 223 -1.99 -23.01 -4.68
N THR A 224 -1.61 -22.31 -3.63
CA THR A 224 -1.52 -22.84 -2.27
C THR A 224 -2.69 -22.41 -1.40
N LYS A 225 -3.16 -21.17 -1.62
CA LYS A 225 -4.28 -20.59 -0.87
C LYS A 225 -5.00 -19.58 -1.77
N TYR A 226 -6.30 -19.41 -1.55
CA TYR A 226 -7.08 -18.35 -2.18
C TYR A 226 -8.25 -17.95 -1.28
N TYR A 227 -8.50 -16.63 -1.22
CA TYR A 227 -9.41 -16.04 -0.23
C TYR A 227 -10.34 -15.04 -0.88
N LYS A 228 -11.61 -15.10 -0.50
CA LYS A 228 -12.51 -13.96 -0.69
C LYS A 228 -12.08 -12.86 0.27
N ARG A 229 -12.07 -11.62 -0.21
CA ARG A 229 -11.66 -10.44 0.59
C ARG A 229 -12.69 -9.34 0.48
N LYS A 230 -12.88 -8.62 1.57
CA LYS A 230 -13.58 -7.33 1.56
C LYS A 230 -12.61 -6.22 1.17
N ILE A 231 -13.12 -5.27 0.41
CA ILE A 231 -12.50 -3.98 0.15
C ILE A 231 -13.50 -2.89 0.57
N ALA A 232 -13.07 -1.62 0.62
CA ALA A 232 -13.95 -0.53 1.08
C ALA A 232 -15.33 -0.52 0.40
N GLU A 233 -15.40 -0.92 -0.85
CA GLU A 233 -16.63 -0.97 -1.67
C GLU A 233 -17.43 -2.29 -1.56
N GLY A 234 -17.07 -3.21 -0.67
CA GLY A 234 -17.81 -4.46 -0.43
C GLY A 234 -17.05 -5.75 -0.73
N ASN A 235 -17.81 -6.85 -0.93
CA ASN A 235 -17.31 -8.22 -1.08
C ASN A 235 -16.74 -8.52 -2.49
N LYS A 236 -15.87 -7.69 -3.04
CA LYS A 236 -15.41 -7.76 -4.44
C LYS A 236 -13.98 -8.26 -4.60
N GLY A 237 -13.26 -8.52 -3.50
CA GLY A 237 -11.86 -8.92 -3.52
C GLY A 237 -11.64 -10.43 -3.65
N LEU A 238 -10.55 -10.81 -4.34
CA LEU A 238 -10.04 -12.18 -4.42
C LEU A 238 -8.51 -12.15 -4.32
N GLU A 239 -7.97 -12.78 -3.31
CA GLU A 239 -6.53 -12.94 -3.13
C GLU A 239 -6.12 -14.37 -3.46
N ILE A 240 -5.08 -14.53 -4.28
CA ILE A 240 -4.57 -15.83 -4.73
C ILE A 240 -3.08 -15.90 -4.41
N CYS A 241 -2.71 -16.91 -3.62
CA CYS A 241 -1.33 -17.21 -3.25
C CYS A 241 -0.84 -18.44 -4.00
N ALA A 242 0.35 -18.37 -4.57
CA ALA A 242 0.93 -19.46 -5.35
C ALA A 242 2.47 -19.46 -5.24
N PHE A 243 3.11 -20.58 -5.54
CA PHE A 243 4.56 -20.61 -5.68
C PHE A 243 5.01 -20.41 -7.14
N SER A 244 6.05 -19.60 -7.33
CA SER A 244 6.74 -19.46 -8.61
C SER A 244 7.50 -20.75 -8.97
N LYS A 245 8.04 -20.85 -10.20
CA LYS A 245 8.93 -21.98 -10.59
C LYS A 245 10.18 -22.11 -9.69
N LYS A 246 10.63 -20.99 -9.13
CA LYS A 246 11.82 -20.92 -8.27
C LYS A 246 11.50 -21.10 -6.78
N GLY A 247 10.27 -21.55 -6.42
CA GLY A 247 9.83 -21.72 -5.03
C GLY A 247 9.47 -20.39 -4.32
N LYS A 248 9.63 -19.24 -4.96
CA LYS A 248 9.27 -17.97 -4.35
C LYS A 248 7.76 -17.80 -4.31
N GLN A 249 7.21 -17.42 -3.18
CA GLN A 249 5.79 -17.09 -3.05
C GLN A 249 5.40 -15.91 -3.95
N LYS A 250 4.25 -16.01 -4.58
CA LYS A 250 3.66 -14.99 -5.43
C LYS A 250 2.19 -14.84 -5.06
N ASN A 251 1.81 -13.65 -4.66
CA ASN A 251 0.44 -13.31 -4.34
C ASN A 251 -0.10 -12.33 -5.38
N ILE A 252 -1.36 -12.46 -5.72
CA ILE A 252 -2.11 -11.47 -6.50
C ILE A 252 -3.41 -11.17 -5.78
N PHE A 253 -3.71 -9.90 -5.61
CA PHE A 253 -4.97 -9.44 -5.08
C PHE A 253 -5.74 -8.73 -6.19
N LEU A 254 -6.92 -9.26 -6.52
CA LEU A 254 -7.78 -8.76 -7.58
C LEU A 254 -9.07 -8.21 -6.99
N THR A 255 -9.54 -7.11 -7.56
CA THR A 255 -10.86 -6.55 -7.26
C THR A 255 -11.72 -6.61 -8.52
N PHE A 256 -12.97 -6.99 -8.33
CA PHE A 256 -13.95 -7.22 -9.41
C PHE A 256 -15.00 -6.08 -9.39
N GLU A 257 -15.67 -5.90 -10.49
CA GLU A 257 -16.78 -4.95 -10.58
C GLU A 257 -17.89 -5.26 -9.55
N ASN A 258 -18.20 -6.56 -9.38
CA ASN A 258 -19.24 -7.01 -8.46
C ASN A 258 -18.89 -8.37 -7.83
N GLU A 259 -19.62 -8.72 -6.78
CA GLU A 259 -19.44 -9.98 -6.05
C GLU A 259 -19.72 -11.23 -6.93
N TYR A 260 -20.64 -11.13 -7.87
CA TYR A 260 -21.00 -12.23 -8.75
C TYR A 260 -19.81 -12.64 -9.64
N SER A 261 -19.17 -11.69 -10.30
CA SER A 261 -17.99 -11.93 -11.15
C SER A 261 -16.82 -12.51 -10.33
N ARG A 262 -16.60 -12.02 -9.10
CA ARG A 262 -15.63 -12.57 -8.17
C ARG A 262 -15.94 -14.03 -7.83
N ASN A 263 -17.21 -14.34 -7.54
CA ASN A 263 -17.62 -15.69 -7.15
C ASN A 263 -17.47 -16.69 -8.29
N ILE A 264 -17.71 -16.29 -9.55
CA ILE A 264 -17.45 -17.16 -10.71
C ILE A 264 -15.99 -17.62 -10.71
N ILE A 265 -15.04 -16.72 -10.60
CA ILE A 265 -13.60 -17.06 -10.61
C ILE A 265 -13.23 -17.89 -9.39
N TYR A 266 -13.76 -17.55 -8.22
CA TYR A 266 -13.54 -18.33 -6.99
C TYR A 266 -13.99 -19.79 -7.15
N GLU A 267 -15.20 -20.05 -7.67
CA GLU A 267 -15.70 -21.42 -7.87
C GLU A 267 -14.93 -22.15 -8.98
N LEU A 268 -14.51 -21.45 -10.04
CA LEU A 268 -13.63 -22.03 -11.07
C LEU A 268 -12.27 -22.44 -10.49
N ILE A 269 -11.67 -21.63 -9.63
CA ILE A 269 -10.44 -21.99 -8.94
C ILE A 269 -10.68 -23.22 -8.08
N LYS A 270 -11.72 -23.20 -7.25
CA LYS A 270 -12.11 -24.30 -6.35
C LYS A 270 -12.26 -25.63 -7.07
N ASN A 271 -12.86 -25.63 -8.27
CA ASN A 271 -13.10 -26.82 -9.06
C ASN A 271 -11.87 -27.33 -9.83
N ASN A 272 -10.83 -26.52 -9.97
CA ASN A 272 -9.66 -26.85 -10.80
C ASN A 272 -8.34 -26.92 -10.01
N VAL A 273 -8.30 -26.51 -8.74
CA VAL A 273 -7.12 -26.71 -7.86
C VAL A 273 -7.11 -28.13 -7.31
N ASN A 274 -5.94 -28.59 -6.87
CA ASN A 274 -5.81 -29.86 -6.16
C ASN A 274 -6.71 -29.87 -4.91
N LYS A 275 -7.30 -31.02 -4.61
CA LYS A 275 -8.20 -31.19 -3.45
C LYS A 275 -7.55 -30.91 -2.09
N ASP A 276 -6.22 -30.95 -2.04
CA ASP A 276 -5.42 -30.65 -0.85
C ASP A 276 -5.23 -29.15 -0.58
N VAL A 277 -5.64 -28.28 -1.51
CA VAL A 277 -5.65 -26.84 -1.28
C VAL A 277 -6.82 -26.51 -0.35
N GLU A 278 -6.50 -26.16 0.87
CA GLU A 278 -7.50 -25.80 1.89
C GLU A 278 -8.32 -24.58 1.44
N THR A 279 -9.55 -24.86 1.03
CA THR A 279 -10.50 -23.83 0.58
C THR A 279 -11.49 -23.41 1.66
N ASN A 280 -11.71 -24.29 2.64
CA ASN A 280 -12.51 -24.02 3.80
C ASN A 280 -11.57 -23.87 5.01
N PHE A 281 -11.39 -22.63 5.41
CA PHE A 281 -10.78 -22.30 6.66
C PHE A 281 -11.68 -22.81 7.79
N SER A 282 -11.47 -24.07 8.22
CA SER A 282 -12.06 -24.51 9.48
C SER A 282 -11.26 -23.84 10.60
N LEU A 283 -11.75 -22.68 11.05
CA LEU A 283 -11.15 -21.98 12.18
C LEU A 283 -11.09 -22.88 13.42
N GLU A 284 -12.11 -23.73 13.59
CA GLU A 284 -12.20 -24.72 14.68
C GLU A 284 -11.01 -25.67 14.66
N LYS A 285 -10.67 -26.21 13.47
CA LYS A 285 -9.52 -27.12 13.33
C LYS A 285 -8.20 -26.45 13.74
N TYR A 286 -7.98 -25.20 13.30
CA TYR A 286 -6.75 -24.47 13.65
C TYR A 286 -6.74 -24.02 15.11
N THR A 287 -7.89 -23.69 15.68
CA THR A 287 -8.02 -23.42 17.11
C THR A 287 -7.66 -24.64 17.93
N GLN A 288 -8.13 -25.83 17.50
CA GLN A 288 -7.78 -27.08 18.18
C GLN A 288 -6.30 -27.40 18.06
N LEU A 289 -5.70 -27.24 16.87
CA LEU A 289 -4.26 -27.42 16.67
C LEU A 289 -3.43 -26.46 17.54
N TRP A 290 -3.88 -25.21 17.71
CA TRP A 290 -3.22 -24.24 18.58
C TRP A 290 -3.33 -24.65 20.05
N ILE A 291 -4.50 -25.06 20.53
CA ILE A 291 -4.72 -25.55 21.89
C ILE A 291 -3.82 -26.75 22.20
N GLU A 292 -3.64 -27.64 21.22
CA GLU A 292 -2.81 -28.84 21.34
C GLU A 292 -1.31 -28.56 21.16
N GLY A 293 -0.90 -27.31 20.90
CA GLY A 293 0.49 -26.94 20.63
C GLY A 293 1.03 -27.40 19.27
N GLY A 294 0.15 -27.78 18.34
CA GLY A 294 0.51 -28.21 16.98
C GLY A 294 0.90 -27.07 16.05
N ILE A 295 0.54 -25.84 16.37
CA ILE A 295 0.95 -24.61 15.68
C ILE A 295 1.32 -23.52 16.68
N SER A 296 2.23 -22.63 16.30
CA SER A 296 2.72 -21.52 17.13
C SER A 296 1.67 -20.41 17.28
N ASN A 297 1.87 -19.53 18.27
CA ASN A 297 1.04 -18.31 18.45
C ASN A 297 1.09 -17.42 17.21
N PHE A 298 2.26 -17.26 16.61
CA PHE A 298 2.41 -16.48 15.38
C PHE A 298 1.61 -17.07 14.21
N GLU A 299 1.66 -18.39 14.02
CA GLU A 299 0.91 -19.06 12.98
C GLU A 299 -0.59 -18.92 13.21
N TYR A 300 -1.05 -19.12 14.46
CA TYR A 300 -2.45 -18.97 14.80
C TYR A 300 -2.95 -17.53 14.61
N LEU A 301 -2.20 -16.52 15.04
CA LEU A 301 -2.52 -15.11 14.80
C LEU A 301 -2.55 -14.78 13.30
N THR A 302 -1.65 -15.34 12.51
CA THR A 302 -1.67 -15.19 11.03
C THR A 302 -2.96 -15.76 10.44
N ILE A 303 -3.41 -16.90 10.96
CA ILE A 303 -4.66 -17.55 10.56
C ILE A 303 -5.87 -16.69 10.95
N LEU A 304 -5.93 -16.20 12.19
CA LEU A 304 -7.01 -15.34 12.67
C LEU A 304 -7.11 -14.04 11.84
N ASN A 305 -5.99 -13.40 11.56
CA ASN A 305 -5.94 -12.22 10.70
C ASN A 305 -6.50 -12.52 9.31
N SER A 306 -6.11 -13.66 8.72
CA SER A 306 -6.60 -14.06 7.40
C SER A 306 -8.09 -14.38 7.42
N ALA A 307 -8.60 -15.03 8.48
CA ALA A 307 -10.04 -15.30 8.68
C ALA A 307 -10.84 -14.00 8.87
N ALA A 308 -10.23 -12.98 9.49
CA ALA A 308 -10.79 -11.64 9.61
C ALA A 308 -10.60 -10.78 8.33
N GLU A 309 -10.27 -11.40 7.20
CA GLU A 309 -10.07 -10.77 5.88
C GLU A 309 -8.93 -9.74 5.82
N ARG A 310 -7.98 -9.79 6.78
CA ARG A 310 -6.80 -8.91 6.82
C ARG A 310 -5.68 -9.44 5.93
N THR A 311 -4.98 -8.54 5.25
CA THR A 311 -3.88 -8.87 4.33
C THR A 311 -2.87 -7.72 4.25
N LYS A 312 -1.60 -8.05 4.01
CA LYS A 312 -0.54 -7.06 3.76
C LYS A 312 -0.76 -6.23 2.47
N ASN A 313 -1.65 -6.70 1.59
CA ASN A 313 -2.01 -5.98 0.36
C ASN A 313 -3.05 -4.88 0.58
N ASN A 314 -3.63 -4.77 1.77
CA ASN A 314 -4.62 -3.74 2.11
C ASN A 314 -4.24 -3.03 3.41
N LEU A 315 -3.76 -1.79 3.31
CA LEU A 315 -3.32 -1.02 4.48
C LEU A 315 -4.47 -0.69 5.45
N SER A 316 -5.71 -0.61 4.96
CA SER A 316 -6.89 -0.40 5.81
C SER A 316 -7.32 -1.66 6.58
N GLN A 317 -6.90 -2.82 6.10
CA GLN A 317 -7.14 -4.14 6.69
C GLN A 317 -5.81 -4.88 6.85
N TYR A 318 -4.80 -4.21 7.38
CA TYR A 318 -3.48 -4.80 7.62
C TYR A 318 -3.52 -5.76 8.80
N PRO A 319 -2.75 -6.87 8.79
CA PRO A 319 -2.70 -7.80 9.90
C PRO A 319 -2.27 -7.13 11.21
N VAL A 320 -2.86 -7.55 12.32
CA VAL A 320 -2.65 -6.98 13.66
C VAL A 320 -2.07 -8.03 14.58
N PHE A 321 -1.04 -7.65 15.31
CA PHE A 321 -0.35 -8.47 16.30
C PHE A 321 -0.27 -7.71 17.63
N PRO A 322 -0.25 -8.41 18.78
CA PRO A 322 -0.20 -7.75 20.08
C PRO A 322 1.16 -7.14 20.38
N TRP A 323 1.22 -6.06 21.13
CA TRP A 323 2.35 -5.82 21.99
C TRP A 323 2.30 -6.88 23.09
N VAL A 324 3.31 -7.74 23.22
CA VAL A 324 3.36 -8.76 24.28
C VAL A 324 4.22 -8.34 25.46
N LEU A 325 5.27 -7.57 25.21
CA LEU A 325 6.14 -7.03 26.25
C LEU A 325 5.65 -5.67 26.75
N SER A 326 5.99 -5.32 27.98
CA SER A 326 5.84 -4.01 28.60
C SER A 326 7.17 -3.38 29.00
N ASN A 327 8.24 -4.17 29.09
CA ASN A 327 9.56 -3.71 29.48
C ASN A 327 10.47 -3.45 28.28
N TYR A 328 10.57 -2.19 27.90
CA TYR A 328 11.48 -1.69 26.86
C TYR A 328 12.60 -0.80 27.43
N TYR A 329 12.81 -0.85 28.78
CA TYR A 329 13.69 0.08 29.50
C TYR A 329 14.95 -0.60 30.07
N SER A 330 14.83 -1.85 30.53
CA SER A 330 15.93 -2.55 31.19
C SER A 330 17.08 -2.87 30.24
N GLU A 331 18.26 -3.12 30.79
CA GLU A 331 19.44 -3.55 30.03
C GLU A 331 19.35 -5.03 29.63
N ASN A 332 18.65 -5.83 30.44
CA ASN A 332 18.45 -7.25 30.22
C ASN A 332 16.95 -7.56 30.19
N LEU A 333 16.54 -8.52 29.37
CA LEU A 333 15.19 -9.03 29.27
C LEU A 333 15.15 -10.49 29.70
N ASP A 334 14.47 -10.76 30.80
CA ASP A 334 14.17 -12.11 31.26
C ASP A 334 12.74 -12.49 30.84
N LEU A 335 12.61 -13.41 29.90
CA LEU A 335 11.31 -13.86 29.38
C LEU A 335 10.56 -14.80 30.36
N THR A 336 11.17 -15.19 31.46
CA THR A 336 10.50 -15.97 32.52
C THR A 336 9.84 -15.08 33.57
N ASP A 337 10.23 -13.78 33.64
CA ASP A 337 9.61 -12.82 34.55
C ASP A 337 8.33 -12.23 33.93
N ILE A 338 7.19 -12.55 34.53
CA ILE A 338 5.86 -12.11 34.09
C ILE A 338 5.70 -10.59 34.14
N ASN A 339 6.48 -9.86 34.94
CA ASN A 339 6.44 -8.40 35.02
C ASN A 339 6.96 -7.73 33.73
N ASN A 340 7.66 -8.46 32.88
CA ASN A 340 8.13 -7.98 31.58
C ASN A 340 7.03 -8.01 30.51
N TYR A 341 5.87 -8.60 30.81
CA TYR A 341 4.78 -8.75 29.87
C TYR A 341 3.67 -7.74 30.09
N ARG A 342 2.95 -7.45 29.03
CA ARG A 342 1.74 -6.64 29.03
C ARG A 342 0.56 -7.45 29.57
N ASP A 343 -0.36 -6.79 30.26
CA ASP A 343 -1.69 -7.35 30.57
C ASP A 343 -2.52 -7.48 29.27
N LEU A 344 -2.56 -8.70 28.73
CA LEU A 344 -3.26 -9.02 27.48
C LEU A 344 -4.79 -9.01 27.63
N SER A 345 -5.33 -8.94 28.84
CA SER A 345 -6.77 -8.82 29.09
C SER A 345 -7.32 -7.42 28.82
N LYS A 346 -6.43 -6.41 28.63
CA LYS A 346 -6.80 -5.01 28.45
C LYS A 346 -6.40 -4.50 27.07
N PRO A 347 -7.24 -3.68 26.41
CA PRO A 347 -6.82 -2.95 25.24
C PRO A 347 -5.71 -1.94 25.59
N ILE A 348 -4.87 -1.57 24.63
CA ILE A 348 -3.73 -0.65 24.83
C ILE A 348 -4.13 0.61 25.60
N GLY A 349 -5.23 1.24 25.24
CA GLY A 349 -5.68 2.49 25.88
C GLY A 349 -6.16 2.34 27.32
N ALA A 350 -6.35 1.12 27.81
CA ALA A 350 -6.79 0.83 29.17
C ALA A 350 -5.66 0.31 30.09
N LEU A 351 -4.43 0.20 29.59
CA LEU A 351 -3.28 -0.26 30.37
C LEU A 351 -2.90 0.75 31.45
N ASN A 352 -2.91 2.03 31.16
CA ASN A 352 -2.60 3.09 32.11
C ASN A 352 -3.88 3.51 32.87
N PRO A 353 -3.97 3.29 34.20
CA PRO A 353 -5.17 3.59 34.97
C PRO A 353 -5.56 5.07 34.99
N THR A 354 -4.59 5.98 35.04
CA THR A 354 -4.82 7.43 35.03
C THR A 354 -5.44 7.87 33.70
N ARG A 355 -4.89 7.37 32.60
CA ARG A 355 -5.42 7.61 31.25
C ARG A 355 -6.84 7.04 31.11
N LEU A 356 -7.04 5.80 31.53
CA LEU A 356 -8.36 5.15 31.47
C LEU A 356 -9.41 5.96 32.21
N LYS A 357 -9.08 6.48 33.40
CA LYS A 357 -9.99 7.34 34.18
C LYS A 357 -10.43 8.58 33.39
N SER A 358 -9.48 9.29 32.80
CA SER A 358 -9.77 10.47 31.97
C SER A 358 -10.61 10.12 30.71
N LEU A 359 -10.33 8.98 30.07
CA LEU A 359 -11.13 8.49 28.95
C LEU A 359 -12.56 8.15 29.34
N LEU A 360 -12.77 7.56 30.53
CA LEU A 360 -14.09 7.24 31.04
C LEU A 360 -14.89 8.50 31.45
N GLU A 361 -14.24 9.52 32.00
CA GLU A 361 -14.87 10.81 32.28
C GLU A 361 -15.37 11.45 30.98
N ARG A 362 -14.51 11.52 29.95
CA ARG A 362 -14.88 12.00 28.60
C ARG A 362 -16.04 11.19 28.00
N TYR A 363 -16.00 9.85 28.12
CA TYR A 363 -17.02 8.95 27.57
C TYR A 363 -18.42 9.22 28.20
N LYS A 364 -18.49 9.55 29.51
CA LYS A 364 -19.74 9.86 30.18
C LYS A 364 -20.40 11.12 29.63
N GLU A 365 -19.61 12.14 29.32
CA GLU A 365 -20.07 13.46 28.85
C GLU A 365 -20.32 13.50 27.31
N MET A 366 -19.81 12.50 26.58
CA MET A 366 -19.89 12.48 25.11
C MET A 366 -21.32 12.16 24.65
N PRO A 367 -21.86 12.89 23.64
CA PRO A 367 -23.10 12.50 22.96
C PRO A 367 -22.92 11.20 22.15
N GLU A 368 -24.04 10.55 21.81
CA GLU A 368 -23.99 9.38 20.93
C GLU A 368 -23.55 9.76 19.49
N PRO A 369 -22.75 8.92 18.82
CA PRO A 369 -22.20 7.64 19.30
C PRO A 369 -21.01 7.82 20.25
N LYS A 370 -21.05 7.16 21.40
CA LYS A 370 -19.98 7.21 22.41
C LYS A 370 -18.84 6.27 22.08
N TYR A 371 -17.60 6.72 22.32
CA TYR A 371 -16.40 5.91 22.15
C TYR A 371 -15.29 6.32 23.13
N LEU A 372 -14.44 5.37 23.50
CA LEU A 372 -13.24 5.62 24.30
C LEU A 372 -12.07 6.05 23.39
N TYR A 373 -11.93 5.42 22.23
CA TYR A 373 -10.80 5.62 21.33
C TYR A 373 -11.27 6.20 20.00
N GLY A 374 -10.72 7.36 19.62
CA GLY A 374 -11.04 8.05 18.36
C GLY A 374 -10.47 7.40 17.11
N THR A 375 -9.60 6.40 17.25
CA THR A 375 -8.99 5.67 16.14
C THR A 375 -9.05 4.17 16.37
N HIS A 376 -8.97 3.40 15.29
CA HIS A 376 -8.80 1.96 15.37
C HIS A 376 -7.35 1.62 15.73
N TYR A 377 -7.11 0.50 16.44
CA TYR A 377 -5.78 0.01 16.85
C TYR A 377 -4.88 -0.34 15.64
N SER A 378 -5.45 -0.52 14.46
CA SER A 378 -4.74 -0.68 13.19
C SER A 378 -5.43 0.21 12.16
N ASN A 379 -4.75 1.25 11.72
CA ASN A 379 -5.18 2.10 10.62
C ASN A 379 -4.00 2.34 9.68
N PRO A 380 -4.23 2.79 8.43
CA PRO A 380 -3.15 2.99 7.47
C PRO A 380 -2.01 3.87 7.98
N SER A 381 -2.31 4.90 8.79
CA SER A 381 -1.28 5.82 9.30
C SER A 381 -0.28 5.12 10.23
N TYR A 382 -0.73 4.22 11.10
CA TYR A 382 0.17 3.45 11.95
C TYR A 382 1.00 2.47 11.12
N VAL A 383 0.37 1.77 10.17
CA VAL A 383 1.05 0.80 9.31
C VAL A 383 2.15 1.48 8.48
N ILE A 384 1.85 2.59 7.80
CA ILE A 384 2.85 3.32 7.02
C ILE A 384 3.93 3.95 7.90
N GLY A 385 3.58 4.34 9.14
CA GLY A 385 4.54 4.83 10.12
C GLY A 385 5.59 3.77 10.45
N TYR A 386 5.18 2.55 10.76
CA TYR A 386 6.10 1.43 11.00
C TYR A 386 6.91 1.06 9.76
N LEU A 387 6.27 1.03 8.58
CA LEU A 387 6.90 0.59 7.33
C LEU A 387 7.68 1.70 6.60
N VAL A 388 7.81 2.90 7.14
CA VAL A 388 8.39 4.04 6.41
C VAL A 388 9.79 3.79 5.87
N ARG A 389 10.61 2.98 6.55
CA ARG A 389 11.97 2.62 6.10
C ARG A 389 11.97 1.54 5.03
N GLU A 390 11.07 0.58 5.14
CA GLU A 390 10.92 -0.49 4.16
C GLU A 390 10.14 -0.03 2.91
N LYS A 391 9.07 0.75 3.11
CA LYS A 391 8.13 1.21 2.06
C LYS A 391 7.87 2.71 2.16
N PRO A 392 8.89 3.58 1.99
CA PRO A 392 8.71 5.03 2.06
C PRO A 392 7.71 5.57 1.04
N GLU A 393 7.57 4.88 -0.08
CA GLU A 393 6.61 5.19 -1.13
C GLU A 393 5.15 5.21 -0.64
N TYR A 394 4.81 4.43 0.39
CA TYR A 394 3.46 4.43 0.97
C TYR A 394 3.16 5.75 1.67
N MET A 395 4.11 6.25 2.47
CA MET A 395 3.95 7.53 3.16
C MET A 395 3.91 8.69 2.17
N LEU A 396 4.83 8.71 1.21
CA LEU A 396 4.87 9.72 0.14
C LEU A 396 3.55 9.77 -0.64
N LYS A 397 2.99 8.60 -0.98
CA LYS A 397 1.71 8.50 -1.70
C LYS A 397 0.55 9.08 -0.87
N LEU A 398 0.38 8.64 0.37
CA LEU A 398 -0.74 9.06 1.22
C LEU A 398 -0.63 10.50 1.73
N GLN A 399 0.58 11.07 1.77
CA GLN A 399 0.82 12.44 2.24
C GLN A 399 1.18 13.41 1.10
N SER A 400 0.70 13.13 -0.11
CA SER A 400 0.89 14.01 -1.28
C SER A 400 2.36 14.39 -1.51
N GLY A 401 3.25 13.41 -1.45
CA GLY A 401 4.69 13.56 -1.69
C GLY A 401 5.51 14.01 -0.48
N LYS A 402 4.96 13.98 0.73
CA LYS A 402 5.67 14.40 1.94
C LYS A 402 5.94 13.20 2.86
N LEU A 403 7.15 13.17 3.41
CA LEU A 403 7.42 12.40 4.61
C LEU A 403 6.79 13.12 5.80
N ASP A 404 6.37 12.39 6.82
CA ASP A 404 5.77 13.00 8.01
C ASP A 404 6.81 13.82 8.79
N LYS A 405 6.31 14.67 9.70
CA LYS A 405 7.20 15.46 10.58
C LYS A 405 8.09 14.52 11.39
N PRO A 406 9.37 14.88 11.58
CA PRO A 406 10.36 14.04 12.25
C PRO A 406 9.90 13.48 13.60
N ASP A 407 9.22 14.29 14.40
CA ASP A 407 8.72 13.86 15.72
C ASP A 407 7.59 12.82 15.67
N ARG A 408 6.98 12.59 14.51
CA ARG A 408 5.94 11.60 14.26
C ARG A 408 6.43 10.36 13.51
N ILE A 409 7.65 10.40 12.99
CA ILE A 409 8.27 9.22 12.39
C ILE A 409 8.54 8.19 13.48
N TYR A 410 8.23 6.93 13.21
CA TYR A 410 8.61 5.81 14.07
C TYR A 410 10.14 5.70 14.13
N PHE A 411 10.74 6.02 15.26
CA PHE A 411 12.20 6.05 15.40
C PHE A 411 12.73 5.38 16.67
N SER A 412 11.88 4.98 17.60
CA SER A 412 12.27 4.32 18.85
C SER A 412 11.15 3.43 19.34
N VAL A 413 11.47 2.15 19.61
CA VAL A 413 10.53 1.16 20.15
C VAL A 413 10.03 1.60 21.52
N GLN A 414 10.94 2.01 22.40
CA GLN A 414 10.59 2.48 23.76
C GLN A 414 9.65 3.69 23.71
N LYS A 415 9.95 4.68 22.86
CA LYS A 415 9.10 5.87 22.74
C LYS A 415 7.71 5.55 22.20
N ASP A 416 7.62 4.60 21.26
CA ASP A 416 6.33 4.18 20.73
C ASP A 416 5.49 3.46 21.79
N TRP A 417 6.12 2.62 22.61
CA TRP A 417 5.46 2.04 23.78
C TRP A 417 4.99 3.10 24.79
N ASP A 418 5.81 4.12 25.08
CA ASP A 418 5.43 5.24 25.94
C ASP A 418 4.23 6.00 25.36
N ASN A 419 4.22 6.21 24.05
CA ASN A 419 3.09 6.82 23.35
C ASN A 419 1.83 5.94 23.45
N CYS A 420 1.95 4.63 23.37
CA CYS A 420 0.83 3.70 23.57
C CYS A 420 0.23 3.81 24.97
N ASN A 421 1.02 4.13 25.96
CA ASN A 421 0.56 4.36 27.34
C ASN A 421 -0.04 5.75 27.60
N THR A 422 0.15 6.71 26.68
CA THR A 422 -0.24 8.12 26.89
C THR A 422 -1.20 8.64 25.82
N VAL A 423 -0.90 8.47 24.56
CA VAL A 423 -1.59 9.12 23.42
C VAL A 423 -2.14 8.13 22.42
N SER A 424 -1.33 7.17 21.96
CA SER A 424 -1.67 6.22 20.90
C SER A 424 -2.49 5.04 21.38
N PHE A 425 -3.07 4.28 20.43
CA PHE A 425 -3.86 3.07 20.70
C PHE A 425 -3.47 1.93 19.76
N ASN A 426 -2.32 2.04 19.09
CA ASN A 426 -1.90 1.12 18.04
C ASN A 426 -1.36 -0.19 18.63
N GLU A 427 -1.82 -1.27 18.04
CA GLU A 427 -1.20 -2.58 18.16
C GLU A 427 -0.06 -2.69 17.14
N LEU A 428 0.71 -3.78 17.20
CA LEU A 428 1.81 -4.05 16.30
C LEU A 428 1.34 -4.63 14.95
N ILE A 429 2.27 -4.67 14.01
CA ILE A 429 2.16 -5.34 12.71
C ILE A 429 3.00 -6.63 12.74
N PRO A 430 2.73 -7.61 11.84
CA PRO A 430 3.43 -8.91 11.88
C PRO A 430 4.94 -8.81 11.72
N GLU A 431 5.46 -7.75 11.09
CA GLU A 431 6.89 -7.53 10.86
C GLU A 431 7.71 -7.52 12.16
N PHE A 432 7.11 -7.14 13.29
CA PHE A 432 7.76 -7.22 14.61
C PHE A 432 8.04 -8.64 15.07
N TYR A 433 7.47 -9.64 14.41
CA TYR A 433 7.58 -11.08 14.74
C TYR A 433 8.10 -11.90 13.56
N GLU A 434 8.49 -11.26 12.47
CA GLU A 434 9.12 -11.88 11.30
C GLU A 434 10.65 -11.69 11.33
N GLU A 435 11.35 -12.26 10.35
CA GLU A 435 12.83 -12.16 10.30
C GLU A 435 13.33 -10.92 9.55
N ASN A 436 12.42 -10.19 8.86
CA ASN A 436 12.81 -9.04 8.03
C ASN A 436 13.08 -7.80 8.86
N ILE A 437 14.33 -7.32 8.86
CA ILE A 437 14.78 -6.14 9.61
C ILE A 437 14.62 -4.81 8.84
N GLU A 438 14.14 -4.83 7.59
CA GLU A 438 14.14 -3.65 6.73
C GLU A 438 13.34 -2.46 7.30
N PHE A 439 12.25 -2.73 8.03
CA PHE A 439 11.46 -1.65 8.63
C PHE A 439 12.15 -0.97 9.83
N LEU A 440 13.17 -1.60 10.42
CA LEU A 440 13.98 -1.06 11.52
C LEU A 440 15.23 -0.29 11.03
N CYS A 441 15.68 -0.58 9.81
CA CYS A 441 16.93 -0.07 9.28
C CYS A 441 16.72 0.81 8.05
N ASN A 442 17.41 1.94 8.00
CA ASN A 442 17.32 2.87 6.87
C ASN A 442 18.23 2.44 5.70
N PHE A 443 18.07 1.21 5.18
CA PHE A 443 18.86 0.71 4.04
C PHE A 443 18.60 1.49 2.74
N LYS A 444 17.46 2.18 2.64
CA LYS A 444 17.11 2.99 1.47
C LYS A 444 17.67 4.42 1.54
N ASN A 445 18.46 4.74 2.55
CA ASN A 445 19.04 6.06 2.75
C ASN A 445 18.00 7.19 2.65
N ILE A 446 16.84 6.99 3.27
CA ILE A 446 15.76 7.99 3.30
C ILE A 446 16.27 9.22 4.04
N LYS A 447 16.09 10.39 3.43
CA LYS A 447 16.48 11.67 4.04
C LYS A 447 15.36 12.17 4.93
N PHE A 448 15.41 11.79 6.20
CA PHE A 448 14.56 12.39 7.22
C PHE A 448 15.16 13.75 7.66
N GLU A 449 14.30 14.68 8.02
CA GLU A 449 14.72 15.88 8.73
C GLU A 449 15.05 15.53 10.19
N ASN A 450 15.84 16.37 10.87
CA ASN A 450 16.08 16.19 12.31
C ASN A 450 14.79 16.46 13.10
N ASN A 451 14.62 15.77 14.22
CA ASN A 451 13.48 15.99 15.11
C ASN A 451 13.62 17.32 15.88
N SER A 452 12.61 17.68 16.69
CA SER A 452 12.59 18.91 17.49
C SER A 452 13.75 19.04 18.49
N LYS A 453 14.39 17.90 18.83
CA LYS A 453 15.59 17.84 19.68
C LYS A 453 16.91 17.87 18.89
N ASN A 454 16.83 18.08 17.57
CA ASN A 454 17.96 18.05 16.65
C ASN A 454 18.67 16.67 16.57
N GLU A 455 17.95 15.58 16.87
CA GLU A 455 18.44 14.22 16.73
C GLU A 455 18.25 13.74 15.30
N ASN A 456 19.25 13.05 14.76
CA ASN A 456 19.17 12.43 13.44
C ASN A 456 18.27 11.18 13.50
N ILE A 457 17.33 11.09 12.59
CA ILE A 457 16.40 9.96 12.47
C ILE A 457 16.89 9.05 11.34
N GLU A 458 17.66 8.03 11.68
CA GLU A 458 18.10 7.02 10.72
C GLU A 458 17.44 5.65 11.00
N ASN A 459 18.16 4.78 11.70
CA ASN A 459 17.61 3.50 12.13
C ASN A 459 16.69 3.68 13.35
N VAL A 460 15.83 2.70 13.59
CA VAL A 460 15.00 2.66 14.79
C VAL A 460 15.89 2.38 16.01
N ILE A 461 15.74 3.21 17.04
CA ILE A 461 16.43 3.01 18.33
C ILE A 461 15.75 1.82 19.01
N LEU A 462 16.54 0.77 19.26
CA LEU A 462 16.10 -0.46 19.92
C LEU A 462 16.17 -0.32 21.45
N PRO A 463 15.43 -1.15 22.20
CA PRO A 463 15.60 -1.27 23.65
C PRO A 463 17.03 -1.72 24.00
N ARG A 464 17.51 -1.33 25.18
CA ARG A 464 18.89 -1.64 25.62
C ARG A 464 19.19 -3.13 25.70
N TRP A 465 18.18 -3.95 25.94
CA TRP A 465 18.32 -5.40 25.96
C TRP A 465 18.50 -6.05 24.59
N ALA A 466 18.34 -5.30 23.49
CA ALA A 466 18.53 -5.80 22.14
C ALA A 466 19.90 -5.41 21.59
N LEU A 467 20.71 -6.39 21.20
CA LEU A 467 22.06 -6.18 20.68
C LEU A 467 22.07 -5.60 19.26
N ASN A 468 21.10 -5.96 18.45
CA ASN A 468 20.94 -5.54 17.07
C ASN A 468 19.50 -5.83 16.59
N PRO A 469 19.10 -5.37 15.39
CA PRO A 469 17.74 -5.56 14.88
C PRO A 469 17.28 -7.02 14.80
N LYS A 470 18.17 -7.94 14.45
CA LYS A 470 17.83 -9.36 14.41
C LYS A 470 17.58 -9.91 15.82
N ASP A 471 18.47 -9.64 16.78
CA ASP A 471 18.30 -10.05 18.17
C ASP A 471 17.00 -9.47 18.79
N PHE A 472 16.64 -8.23 18.39
CA PHE A 472 15.36 -7.64 18.78
C PHE A 472 14.17 -8.48 18.29
N LEU A 473 14.14 -8.82 16.99
CA LEU A 473 13.05 -9.62 16.42
C LEU A 473 13.02 -11.05 16.98
N ASP A 474 14.17 -11.67 17.19
CA ASP A 474 14.28 -13.00 17.78
C ASP A 474 13.70 -13.00 19.23
N LYS A 475 14.01 -11.98 20.03
CA LYS A 475 13.45 -11.82 21.39
C LYS A 475 11.96 -11.52 21.37
N MET A 476 11.49 -10.66 20.45
CA MET A 476 10.05 -10.41 20.28
C MET A 476 9.31 -11.70 19.89
N ARG A 477 9.87 -12.50 18.98
CA ARG A 477 9.30 -13.79 18.58
C ARG A 477 9.26 -14.77 19.74
N ASN A 478 10.35 -14.90 20.50
CA ASN A 478 10.42 -15.75 21.68
C ASN A 478 9.44 -15.30 22.77
N ALA A 479 9.25 -14.00 22.94
CA ALA A 479 8.25 -13.49 23.86
C ALA A 479 6.82 -13.85 23.43
N LEU A 480 6.50 -13.79 22.14
CA LEU A 480 5.19 -14.20 21.62
C LEU A 480 4.91 -15.70 21.84
N GLU A 481 5.94 -16.53 21.82
CA GLU A 481 5.83 -18.00 22.01
C GLU A 481 6.12 -18.44 23.46
N SER A 482 6.18 -17.50 24.42
CA SER A 482 6.44 -17.81 25.85
C SER A 482 5.22 -18.42 26.52
N ASP A 483 5.45 -19.12 27.65
CA ASP A 483 4.41 -19.74 28.46
C ASP A 483 3.37 -18.71 28.93
N TYR A 484 3.83 -17.51 29.36
CA TYR A 484 2.90 -16.43 29.77
C TYR A 484 1.95 -16.05 28.63
N VAL A 485 2.45 -15.92 27.41
CA VAL A 485 1.60 -15.57 26.25
C VAL A 485 0.72 -16.74 25.86
N ASN A 486 1.20 -17.97 25.91
CA ASN A 486 0.37 -19.16 25.68
C ASN A 486 -0.85 -19.19 26.58
N ASP A 487 -0.69 -18.85 27.86
CA ASP A 487 -1.78 -18.86 28.85
C ASP A 487 -2.75 -17.66 28.71
N ASN A 488 -2.33 -16.54 28.10
CA ASN A 488 -3.07 -15.29 28.13
C ASN A 488 -3.46 -14.73 26.73
N LEU A 489 -2.97 -15.31 25.64
CA LEU A 489 -3.22 -14.78 24.28
C LEU A 489 -4.70 -14.79 23.89
N ASN A 490 -5.46 -15.76 24.39
CA ASN A 490 -6.91 -15.85 24.20
C ASN A 490 -7.64 -14.58 24.69
N LEU A 491 -7.15 -13.93 25.75
CA LEU A 491 -7.73 -12.70 26.30
C LEU A 491 -7.60 -11.53 25.32
N TRP A 492 -6.43 -11.42 24.65
CA TRP A 492 -6.20 -10.44 23.61
C TRP A 492 -6.99 -10.77 22.34
N ILE A 493 -7.08 -12.05 21.97
CA ILE A 493 -7.88 -12.51 20.83
C ILE A 493 -9.34 -12.10 20.99
N ASP A 494 -9.90 -12.22 22.19
CA ASP A 494 -11.26 -11.77 22.50
C ASP A 494 -11.47 -10.27 22.24
N LEU A 495 -10.46 -9.44 22.52
CA LEU A 495 -10.52 -7.99 22.31
C LEU A 495 -10.43 -7.59 20.83
N ILE A 496 -9.70 -8.36 20.00
CA ILE A 496 -9.38 -7.99 18.63
C ILE A 496 -10.24 -8.74 17.62
N PHE A 497 -10.50 -10.02 17.82
CA PHE A 497 -11.24 -10.89 16.90
C PHE A 497 -12.51 -11.47 17.50
N GLY A 498 -12.65 -11.44 18.82
CA GLY A 498 -13.71 -12.12 19.56
C GLY A 498 -14.87 -11.20 20.01
N TYR A 499 -15.61 -11.70 20.97
CA TYR A 499 -16.87 -11.12 21.43
C TYR A 499 -16.71 -9.76 22.17
N LYS A 500 -15.50 -9.44 22.66
CA LYS A 500 -15.21 -8.16 23.34
C LYS A 500 -14.98 -6.98 22.36
N GLN A 501 -15.22 -7.18 21.07
CA GLN A 501 -15.11 -6.10 20.07
C GLN A 501 -16.30 -5.15 20.02
N ARG A 502 -17.49 -5.64 20.33
CA ARG A 502 -18.75 -4.95 20.01
C ARG A 502 -19.75 -5.04 21.16
N GLY A 503 -20.75 -4.14 21.12
CA GLY A 503 -21.87 -4.15 22.04
C GLY A 503 -21.47 -3.88 23.49
N GLU A 504 -22.26 -4.41 24.43
CA GLU A 504 -22.05 -4.23 25.86
C GLU A 504 -20.72 -4.79 26.38
N GLU A 505 -20.25 -5.88 25.77
CA GLU A 505 -18.96 -6.48 26.17
C GLU A 505 -17.78 -5.59 25.82
N ALA A 506 -17.84 -4.84 24.70
CA ALA A 506 -16.83 -3.84 24.41
C ALA A 506 -16.84 -2.70 25.45
N ILE A 507 -18.00 -2.28 25.93
CA ILE A 507 -18.12 -1.25 26.97
C ILE A 507 -17.51 -1.75 28.29
N LYS A 508 -17.90 -2.95 28.74
CA LYS A 508 -17.41 -3.58 29.97
C LYS A 508 -15.89 -3.78 29.98
N ASN A 509 -15.31 -4.09 28.83
CA ASN A 509 -13.88 -4.34 28.66
C ASN A 509 -13.09 -3.10 28.17
N PHE A 510 -13.68 -1.90 28.23
CA PHE A 510 -13.05 -0.65 27.81
C PHE A 510 -12.52 -0.64 26.37
N ASN A 511 -13.21 -1.32 25.46
CA ASN A 511 -12.75 -1.56 24.09
C ASN A 511 -13.59 -0.82 23.02
N CYS A 512 -14.28 0.25 23.41
CA CYS A 512 -15.14 1.04 22.53
C CYS A 512 -14.32 1.95 21.62
N LYS A 513 -14.38 1.71 20.31
CA LYS A 513 -13.67 2.49 19.27
C LYS A 513 -14.67 3.23 18.39
N PHE A 514 -14.27 4.41 17.94
CA PHE A 514 -15.00 5.11 16.88
C PHE A 514 -14.77 4.40 15.55
N CYS A 515 -15.78 3.78 15.00
CA CYS A 515 -15.72 3.11 13.71
C CYS A 515 -16.40 3.97 12.64
N TYR A 516 -15.65 4.76 11.90
CA TYR A 516 -16.16 5.51 10.75
C TYR A 516 -16.73 4.61 9.65
N PHE A 517 -16.29 3.34 9.59
CA PHE A 517 -16.62 2.37 8.54
C PHE A 517 -17.82 1.47 8.82
N LEU A 518 -18.60 1.71 9.87
CA LEU A 518 -19.82 0.94 10.14
C LEU A 518 -21.10 1.57 9.56
N PHE A 519 -20.98 2.69 8.85
CA PHE A 519 -22.10 3.40 8.20
C PHE A 519 -21.94 3.53 6.67
N LEU A 520 -21.00 2.78 6.04
CA LEU A 520 -20.93 2.63 4.59
C LEU A 520 -21.11 1.18 4.19
#